data_f2382d16962a7f7b4d312cd221aeaf8a
#
_entry.id   f2382d16962a7f7b4d312cd221aeaf8a
#
_cell.length_a   1.000
_cell.length_b   1.000
_cell.length_c   1.000
_cell.angle_alpha   90.00
_cell.angle_beta   90.00
_cell.angle_gamma   90.00
#
_symmetry.space_group_name_H-M   'P 1'
#
loop_
_entity.id
_entity.type
_entity.pdbx_description
1 polymer ?
#
loop_
_entity_poly.entity_id
_entity_poly.type
_entity_poly.pdbx_seq_one_letter_code
_entity_poly.pdbx_strand_id
1 'polypeptide(L)'
;MACAAALALSAPVALSACTKGGEGAQGDPSASEGADSQSFDVQSRTLFVFDTVVQLSAQCAPETMDALAQRCTYFENKFSRTVEGSDIWNINHAAGAPVEVCEETARVIRASLEYSKASNGLFDITIGTVSSLWDFVEGVKPADEAIAAALPHIGYGTISVDGTTVTLSDPETMLDLGGIAKGFITDDLVSMLRDAGCENASLSLGGNVYVMGESYDGDAWNVGVQDPNGTANDVIASIPARDASLVTSGLYERSFEENGVLYYHILDPKTGYPVQTDLASASIKSDSSTDGDAYSTILFLLGHDAALDLVNGDSRFDALLVDDADVATQSNGSQFKILNA
;
A
#
# COMPACT_ATOMS: atom_id res chain seq x y z
N MET A 1 -23.22 -15.83 -22.24
CA MET A 1 -24.06 -14.76 -21.60
C MET A 1 -23.08 -13.92 -20.80
N ALA A 2 -22.85 -12.70 -21.20
CA ALA A 2 -21.89 -11.80 -20.56
C ALA A 2 -22.50 -11.28 -19.26
N CYS A 3 -21.90 -11.60 -18.13
CA CYS A 3 -22.20 -11.00 -16.84
C CYS A 3 -21.35 -9.72 -16.71
N ALA A 4 -22.01 -8.58 -16.65
CA ALA A 4 -21.36 -7.30 -16.41
C ALA A 4 -21.02 -7.23 -14.91
N ALA A 5 -19.72 -7.33 -14.58
CA ALA A 5 -19.23 -7.03 -13.25
C ALA A 5 -19.39 -5.52 -13.02
N ALA A 6 -20.07 -5.14 -11.94
CA ALA A 6 -20.15 -3.76 -11.50
C ALA A 6 -18.76 -3.37 -10.94
N LEU A 7 -17.99 -2.61 -11.73
CA LEU A 7 -16.81 -1.93 -11.24
C LEU A 7 -17.23 -0.84 -10.25
N ALA A 8 -16.90 -1.02 -8.99
CA ALA A 8 -16.81 0.09 -8.06
C ALA A 8 -15.61 0.96 -8.50
N LEU A 9 -15.88 2.01 -9.27
CA LEU A 9 -14.90 3.03 -9.60
C LEU A 9 -14.57 3.77 -8.30
N SER A 10 -13.40 3.51 -7.74
CA SER A 10 -12.80 4.43 -6.78
C SER A 10 -12.57 5.76 -7.50
N ALA A 11 -13.30 6.80 -7.10
CA ALA A 11 -13.20 8.11 -7.67
C ALA A 11 -11.80 8.71 -7.42
N PRO A 12 -11.29 9.56 -8.34
CA PRO A 12 -9.99 10.19 -8.16
C PRO A 12 -10.04 11.11 -6.93
N VAL A 13 -9.00 11.03 -6.11
CA VAL A 13 -8.74 12.02 -5.06
C VAL A 13 -8.71 13.39 -5.74
N ALA A 14 -9.73 14.21 -5.49
CA ALA A 14 -9.81 15.54 -6.06
C ALA A 14 -8.78 16.45 -5.38
N LEU A 15 -7.64 16.64 -6.04
CA LEU A 15 -6.73 17.75 -5.73
C LEU A 15 -7.41 19.05 -6.19
N SER A 16 -7.96 19.81 -5.25
CA SER A 16 -8.60 21.09 -5.53
C SER A 16 -7.53 22.18 -5.69
N ALA A 17 -7.20 22.53 -6.92
CA ALA A 17 -6.42 23.71 -7.24
C ALA A 17 -7.36 24.91 -7.47
N CYS A 18 -7.28 25.90 -6.60
CA CYS A 18 -7.93 27.19 -6.81
C CYS A 18 -7.04 28.07 -7.68
N THR A 19 -7.38 28.29 -8.92
CA THR A 19 -6.72 29.28 -9.81
C THR A 19 -7.12 30.69 -9.42
N LYS A 20 -6.16 31.52 -9.01
CA LYS A 20 -6.29 32.98 -9.03
C LYS A 20 -5.43 33.56 -10.16
N GLY A 21 -6.07 34.16 -11.12
CA GLY A 21 -5.42 34.95 -12.16
C GLY A 21 -4.90 36.28 -11.62
N GLY A 22 -3.72 36.70 -12.04
CA GLY A 22 -3.12 38.02 -11.75
C GLY A 22 -2.21 38.45 -12.90
N GLU A 23 -2.51 39.62 -13.46
CA GLU A 23 -1.86 40.25 -14.62
C GLU A 23 -0.46 40.77 -14.32
N GLY A 24 0.37 40.66 -15.33
CA GLY A 24 1.51 41.35 -15.88
C GLY A 24 2.32 42.40 -15.10
N ALA A 25 3.65 42.20 -15.16
CA ALA A 25 4.62 43.33 -15.23
C ALA A 25 5.87 42.88 -15.98
N GLN A 26 6.21 43.65 -17.01
CA GLN A 26 7.47 43.57 -17.78
C GLN A 26 8.63 44.07 -16.91
N GLY A 27 9.76 43.37 -16.93
CA GLY A 27 11.04 43.78 -16.36
C GLY A 27 12.19 43.14 -17.11
N ASP A 28 13.17 43.93 -17.44
CA ASP A 28 14.29 43.87 -18.38
C ASP A 28 15.32 42.73 -18.09
N PRO A 29 16.02 42.19 -19.09
CA PRO A 29 16.86 41.01 -18.93
C PRO A 29 18.30 41.38 -18.55
N SER A 30 18.78 40.86 -17.42
CA SER A 30 20.21 40.73 -17.16
C SER A 30 20.58 39.27 -16.97
N ALA A 31 21.44 38.79 -17.87
CA ALA A 31 21.91 37.43 -17.93
C ALA A 31 22.68 36.99 -16.68
N SER A 32 22.26 35.89 -16.10
CA SER A 32 23.13 34.96 -15.37
C SER A 32 22.88 33.58 -15.98
N GLU A 33 23.91 33.01 -16.59
CA GLU A 33 23.92 31.59 -17.00
C GLU A 33 23.84 30.75 -15.75
N GLY A 34 22.62 30.44 -15.32
CA GLY A 34 22.30 29.40 -14.37
C GLY A 34 21.92 28.17 -15.17
N ALA A 35 22.35 27.00 -14.73
CA ALA A 35 21.98 25.70 -15.30
C ALA A 35 20.49 25.71 -15.63
N ASP A 36 20.15 25.42 -16.88
CA ASP A 36 18.80 25.33 -17.41
C ASP A 36 18.12 24.12 -16.70
N SER A 37 17.44 24.37 -15.61
CA SER A 37 16.56 23.36 -15.01
C SER A 37 15.40 23.18 -16.00
N GLN A 38 15.45 22.11 -16.74
CA GLN A 38 14.43 21.73 -17.71
C GLN A 38 13.13 21.49 -16.90
N SER A 39 12.25 22.50 -16.86
CA SER A 39 10.95 22.36 -16.23
C SER A 39 10.07 21.47 -17.13
N PHE A 40 9.73 20.30 -16.66
CA PHE A 40 8.80 19.41 -17.34
C PHE A 40 7.36 19.74 -16.96
N ASP A 41 6.44 19.56 -17.91
CA ASP A 41 5.02 19.55 -17.63
C ASP A 41 4.65 18.32 -16.78
N VAL A 42 3.56 18.45 -16.00
CA VAL A 42 3.02 17.33 -15.23
C VAL A 42 2.51 16.25 -16.18
N GLN A 43 3.08 15.07 -16.09
CA GLN A 43 2.62 13.86 -16.76
C GLN A 43 1.77 13.02 -15.82
N SER A 44 0.75 12.32 -16.34
CA SER A 44 -0.09 11.43 -15.56
C SER A 44 -0.38 10.14 -16.30
N ARG A 45 -0.47 9.02 -15.55
CA ARG A 45 -0.93 7.72 -16.05
C ARG A 45 -1.87 7.10 -15.03
N THR A 46 -2.92 6.45 -15.53
CA THR A 46 -3.80 5.61 -14.74
C THR A 46 -3.74 4.19 -15.30
N LEU A 47 -3.48 3.23 -14.42
CA LEU A 47 -3.34 1.81 -14.74
C LEU A 47 -4.32 1.01 -13.88
N PHE A 48 -4.70 -0.17 -14.35
CA PHE A 48 -5.34 -1.19 -13.52
C PHE A 48 -4.38 -2.37 -13.40
N VAL A 49 -3.67 -2.44 -12.29
CA VAL A 49 -2.69 -3.49 -11.94
C VAL A 49 -2.77 -3.75 -10.43
N PHE A 50 -2.27 -4.88 -9.96
CA PHE A 50 -2.32 -5.29 -8.54
C PHE A 50 -3.77 -5.40 -8.01
N ASP A 51 -4.72 -5.74 -8.88
CA ASP A 51 -6.17 -5.76 -8.59
C ASP A 51 -6.71 -4.43 -8.06
N THR A 52 -6.10 -3.29 -8.47
CA THR A 52 -6.49 -1.95 -8.03
C THR A 52 -6.19 -0.90 -9.10
N VAL A 53 -6.67 0.33 -8.85
CA VAL A 53 -6.34 1.49 -9.67
C VAL A 53 -5.03 2.09 -9.18
N VAL A 54 -4.07 2.24 -10.09
CA VAL A 54 -2.80 2.94 -9.87
C VAL A 54 -2.82 4.26 -10.60
N GLN A 55 -2.56 5.34 -9.87
CA GLN A 55 -2.45 6.70 -10.41
C GLN A 55 -1.03 7.22 -10.18
N LEU A 56 -0.37 7.56 -11.27
CA LEU A 56 0.97 8.12 -11.28
C LEU A 56 0.89 9.53 -11.84
N SER A 57 1.49 10.50 -11.16
CA SER A 57 1.60 11.89 -11.61
C SER A 57 2.96 12.45 -11.21
N ALA A 58 3.69 13.05 -12.13
CA ALA A 58 5.01 13.63 -11.87
C ALA A 58 5.36 14.74 -12.88
N GLN A 59 6.16 15.71 -12.44
CA GLN A 59 6.84 16.64 -13.33
C GLN A 59 8.08 15.96 -13.89
N CYS A 60 7.94 15.27 -15.03
CA CYS A 60 9.00 14.47 -15.64
C CYS A 60 8.84 14.38 -17.16
N ALA A 61 9.85 13.85 -17.83
CA ALA A 61 9.75 13.49 -19.23
C ALA A 61 8.68 12.40 -19.47
N PRO A 62 7.94 12.44 -20.60
CA PRO A 62 6.93 11.42 -20.91
C PRO A 62 7.49 9.99 -20.88
N GLU A 63 8.74 9.81 -21.31
CA GLU A 63 9.43 8.52 -21.34
C GLU A 63 9.65 7.96 -19.92
N THR A 64 9.94 8.83 -18.96
CA THR A 64 10.04 8.44 -17.53
C THR A 64 8.71 7.91 -17.03
N MET A 65 7.61 8.60 -17.34
CA MET A 65 6.28 8.17 -16.94
C MET A 65 5.89 6.82 -17.56
N ASP A 66 6.25 6.61 -18.84
CA ASP A 66 6.02 5.33 -19.52
C ASP A 66 6.88 4.20 -18.91
N ALA A 67 8.11 4.52 -18.48
CA ALA A 67 8.96 3.56 -17.75
C ALA A 67 8.36 3.15 -16.39
N LEU A 68 7.79 4.10 -15.64
CA LEU A 68 7.07 3.79 -14.38
C LEU A 68 5.87 2.86 -14.62
N ALA A 69 5.07 3.13 -15.66
CA ALA A 69 3.95 2.28 -16.03
C ALA A 69 4.38 0.84 -16.38
N GLN A 70 5.47 0.71 -17.14
CA GLN A 70 6.08 -0.58 -17.46
C GLN A 70 6.62 -1.29 -16.22
N ARG A 71 7.21 -0.53 -15.27
CA ARG A 71 7.70 -1.08 -13.99
C ARG A 71 6.57 -1.63 -13.12
N CYS A 72 5.40 -0.97 -13.09
CA CYS A 72 4.21 -1.53 -12.46
C CYS A 72 3.81 -2.88 -13.08
N THR A 73 3.76 -2.96 -14.41
CA THR A 73 3.45 -4.22 -15.11
C THR A 73 4.51 -5.30 -14.83
N TYR A 74 5.79 -4.92 -14.74
CA TYR A 74 6.86 -5.84 -14.36
C TYR A 74 6.60 -6.44 -12.98
N PHE A 75 6.27 -5.62 -11.97
CA PHE A 75 5.99 -6.12 -10.62
C PHE A 75 4.72 -6.97 -10.54
N GLU A 76 3.67 -6.67 -11.30
CA GLU A 76 2.50 -7.55 -11.42
C GLU A 76 2.93 -8.96 -11.84
N ASN A 77 3.78 -9.07 -12.86
CA ASN A 77 4.31 -10.34 -13.37
C ASN A 77 5.35 -11.00 -12.45
N LYS A 78 5.76 -10.34 -11.36
CA LYS A 78 6.71 -10.89 -10.38
C LYS A 78 6.06 -11.23 -9.05
N PHE A 79 5.18 -10.35 -8.54
CA PHE A 79 4.66 -10.41 -7.18
C PHE A 79 3.25 -11.01 -7.07
N SER A 80 2.53 -11.15 -8.18
CA SER A 80 1.19 -11.72 -8.15
C SER A 80 1.22 -13.20 -7.78
N ARG A 81 0.36 -13.61 -6.86
CA ARG A 81 0.15 -15.02 -6.53
C ARG A 81 -0.78 -15.75 -7.52
N THR A 82 -1.46 -15.01 -8.42
CA THR A 82 -2.46 -15.51 -9.35
C THR A 82 -2.00 -15.51 -10.81
N VAL A 83 -0.98 -14.70 -11.17
CA VAL A 83 -0.40 -14.68 -12.51
C VAL A 83 0.55 -15.86 -12.67
N GLU A 84 0.19 -16.83 -13.51
CA GLU A 84 1.00 -18.01 -13.80
C GLU A 84 2.40 -17.61 -14.31
N GLY A 85 3.43 -18.19 -13.72
CA GLY A 85 4.83 -17.92 -14.04
C GLY A 85 5.43 -16.71 -13.34
N SER A 86 4.69 -15.98 -12.51
CA SER A 86 5.28 -14.99 -11.60
C SER A 86 6.17 -15.67 -10.55
N ASP A 87 7.06 -14.92 -9.92
CA ASP A 87 7.96 -15.49 -8.91
C ASP A 87 7.16 -16.06 -7.72
N ILE A 88 6.16 -15.33 -7.22
CA ILE A 88 5.32 -15.78 -6.09
C ILE A 88 4.44 -16.97 -6.50
N TRP A 89 3.88 -16.95 -7.70
CA TRP A 89 3.14 -18.13 -8.20
C TRP A 89 4.04 -19.37 -8.26
N ASN A 90 5.26 -19.22 -8.80
CA ASN A 90 6.23 -20.33 -8.91
C ASN A 90 6.62 -20.86 -7.50
N ILE A 91 6.87 -20.00 -6.52
CA ILE A 91 7.17 -20.39 -5.13
C ILE A 91 5.98 -21.20 -4.58
N ASN A 92 4.77 -20.68 -4.72
CA ASN A 92 3.55 -21.29 -4.19
C ASN A 92 3.21 -22.66 -4.84
N HIS A 93 3.74 -22.94 -6.04
CA HIS A 93 3.50 -24.20 -6.77
C HIS A 93 4.72 -25.12 -6.78
N ALA A 94 5.81 -24.74 -6.10
CA ALA A 94 7.04 -25.52 -6.06
C ALA A 94 7.00 -26.72 -5.10
N ALA A 95 5.94 -26.86 -4.28
CA ALA A 95 5.80 -27.93 -3.28
C ALA A 95 7.07 -28.11 -2.41
N GLY A 96 7.66 -26.99 -1.95
CA GLY A 96 8.86 -26.96 -1.13
C GLY A 96 10.19 -27.06 -1.89
N ALA A 97 10.19 -27.22 -3.22
CA ALA A 97 11.41 -27.15 -4.00
C ALA A 97 12.00 -25.74 -4.07
N PRO A 98 13.32 -25.57 -4.14
CA PRO A 98 13.96 -24.28 -4.31
C PRO A 98 13.53 -23.60 -5.62
N VAL A 99 13.22 -22.30 -5.57
CA VAL A 99 12.81 -21.48 -6.71
C VAL A 99 13.75 -20.30 -6.86
N GLU A 100 14.32 -20.13 -8.05
CA GLU A 100 15.10 -18.94 -8.39
C GLU A 100 14.15 -17.81 -8.75
N VAL A 101 14.31 -16.64 -8.11
CA VAL A 101 13.47 -15.45 -8.28
C VAL A 101 14.32 -14.23 -8.68
N CYS A 102 13.67 -13.13 -9.09
CA CYS A 102 14.41 -11.89 -9.29
C CYS A 102 14.86 -11.27 -7.96
N GLU A 103 15.84 -10.35 -8.02
CA GLU A 103 16.40 -9.72 -6.82
C GLU A 103 15.34 -8.95 -6.04
N GLU A 104 14.40 -8.28 -6.73
CA GLU A 104 13.32 -7.53 -6.09
C GLU A 104 12.38 -8.45 -5.29
N THR A 105 12.06 -9.63 -5.84
CA THR A 105 11.26 -10.63 -5.11
C THR A 105 12.00 -11.13 -3.87
N ALA A 106 13.29 -11.44 -3.99
CA ALA A 106 14.10 -11.84 -2.85
C ALA A 106 14.20 -10.72 -1.78
N ARG A 107 14.31 -9.45 -2.21
CA ARG A 107 14.37 -8.29 -1.30
C ARG A 107 13.06 -8.08 -0.55
N VAL A 108 11.91 -8.09 -1.24
CA VAL A 108 10.61 -7.89 -0.57
C VAL A 108 10.29 -9.03 0.39
N ILE A 109 10.68 -10.29 0.08
CA ILE A 109 10.51 -11.42 1.00
C ILE A 109 11.40 -11.23 2.24
N ARG A 110 12.67 -10.84 2.07
CA ARG A 110 13.56 -10.55 3.23
C ARG A 110 13.00 -9.42 4.10
N ALA A 111 12.53 -8.33 3.50
CA ALA A 111 11.88 -7.24 4.23
C ALA A 111 10.65 -7.76 5.01
N SER A 112 9.83 -8.59 4.38
CA SER A 112 8.66 -9.21 5.03
C SER A 112 9.05 -10.04 6.26
N LEU A 113 10.16 -10.79 6.20
CA LEU A 113 10.66 -11.56 7.33
C LEU A 113 11.08 -10.67 8.51
N GLU A 114 11.63 -9.47 8.25
CA GLU A 114 11.95 -8.53 9.33
C GLU A 114 10.68 -7.97 9.98
N TYR A 115 9.64 -7.64 9.22
CA TYR A 115 8.34 -7.21 9.79
C TYR A 115 7.65 -8.36 10.53
N SER A 116 7.75 -9.59 10.03
CA SER A 116 7.21 -10.77 10.72
C SER A 116 7.87 -10.97 12.08
N LYS A 117 9.19 -10.83 12.18
CA LYS A 117 9.93 -10.89 13.45
C LYS A 117 9.55 -9.72 14.37
N ALA A 118 9.51 -8.48 13.85
CA ALA A 118 9.21 -7.29 14.63
C ALA A 118 7.79 -7.33 15.24
N SER A 119 6.83 -7.94 14.54
CA SER A 119 5.44 -8.09 14.96
C SER A 119 5.14 -9.42 15.69
N ASN A 120 6.15 -10.26 15.98
CA ASN A 120 5.99 -11.61 16.54
C ASN A 120 5.02 -12.48 15.72
N GLY A 121 5.10 -12.39 14.39
CA GLY A 121 4.29 -13.16 13.45
C GLY A 121 2.86 -12.64 13.28
N LEU A 122 2.55 -11.44 13.75
CA LEU A 122 1.27 -10.80 13.48
C LEU A 122 1.16 -10.39 12.02
N PHE A 123 2.22 -9.82 11.47
CA PHE A 123 2.42 -9.68 10.03
C PHE A 123 3.16 -10.91 9.52
N ASP A 124 2.56 -11.67 8.61
CA ASP A 124 3.17 -12.89 8.07
C ASP A 124 2.71 -13.10 6.62
N ILE A 125 3.64 -13.06 5.68
CA ILE A 125 3.34 -13.27 4.26
C ILE A 125 2.94 -14.71 3.92
N THR A 126 3.14 -15.68 4.84
CA THR A 126 2.63 -17.04 4.67
C THR A 126 1.12 -17.13 4.89
N ILE A 127 0.47 -16.03 5.26
CA ILE A 127 -0.99 -15.88 5.29
C ILE A 127 -1.64 -16.26 3.96
N GLY A 128 -0.86 -16.26 2.85
CA GLY A 128 -1.25 -16.77 1.55
C GLY A 128 -1.90 -18.14 1.59
N THR A 129 -1.46 -18.97 2.52
CA THR A 129 -2.00 -20.33 2.75
C THR A 129 -3.50 -20.31 3.08
N VAL A 130 -3.95 -19.33 3.84
CA VAL A 130 -5.37 -19.16 4.21
C VAL A 130 -6.06 -18.15 3.31
N SER A 131 -5.39 -17.03 2.95
CA SER A 131 -6.01 -15.98 2.12
C SER A 131 -6.41 -16.49 0.74
N SER A 132 -5.74 -17.54 0.23
CA SER A 132 -6.09 -18.20 -1.03
C SER A 132 -7.42 -18.95 -1.00
N LEU A 133 -7.94 -19.26 0.19
CA LEU A 133 -9.23 -19.94 0.36
C LEU A 133 -10.40 -18.97 0.30
N TRP A 134 -10.16 -17.69 0.64
CA TRP A 134 -11.19 -16.65 0.65
C TRP A 134 -11.37 -16.04 -0.73
N ASP A 135 -12.60 -15.75 -1.12
CA ASP A 135 -12.91 -14.92 -2.29
C ASP A 135 -13.70 -13.69 -1.86
N PHE A 136 -12.96 -12.60 -1.62
CA PHE A 136 -13.56 -11.32 -1.20
C PHE A 136 -14.22 -10.56 -2.35
N VAL A 137 -14.01 -10.97 -3.61
CA VAL A 137 -14.64 -10.36 -4.79
C VAL A 137 -16.03 -10.98 -5.01
N GLU A 138 -16.09 -12.32 -4.99
CA GLU A 138 -17.36 -13.05 -5.15
C GLU A 138 -18.12 -13.21 -3.81
N GLY A 139 -17.51 -12.79 -2.69
CA GLY A 139 -18.10 -12.87 -1.36
C GLY A 139 -18.22 -14.30 -0.84
N VAL A 140 -17.18 -15.13 -1.03
CA VAL A 140 -17.19 -16.53 -0.62
C VAL A 140 -16.32 -16.75 0.61
N LYS A 141 -16.95 -17.16 1.72
CA LYS A 141 -16.29 -17.66 2.91
C LYS A 141 -15.91 -19.13 2.72
N PRO A 142 -14.66 -19.55 2.99
CA PRO A 142 -14.29 -20.96 2.98
C PRO A 142 -14.96 -21.75 4.11
N ALA A 143 -15.01 -23.08 3.98
CA ALA A 143 -15.45 -23.96 5.07
C ALA A 143 -14.48 -23.88 6.26
N ASP A 144 -15.02 -23.93 7.47
CA ASP A 144 -14.22 -23.82 8.71
C ASP A 144 -13.16 -24.93 8.81
N GLU A 145 -13.47 -26.12 8.29
CA GLU A 145 -12.54 -27.25 8.21
C GLU A 145 -11.36 -26.98 7.26
N ALA A 146 -11.60 -26.25 6.16
CA ALA A 146 -10.53 -25.88 5.23
C ALA A 146 -9.58 -24.83 5.87
N ILE A 147 -10.13 -23.85 6.58
CA ILE A 147 -9.33 -22.89 7.36
C ILE A 147 -8.50 -23.64 8.40
N ALA A 148 -9.13 -24.51 9.19
CA ALA A 148 -8.45 -25.28 10.25
C ALA A 148 -7.34 -26.18 9.70
N ALA A 149 -7.51 -26.74 8.50
CA ALA A 149 -6.49 -27.54 7.82
C ALA A 149 -5.30 -26.70 7.35
N ALA A 150 -5.53 -25.46 6.91
CA ALA A 150 -4.50 -24.56 6.38
C ALA A 150 -3.67 -23.87 7.48
N LEU A 151 -4.25 -23.60 8.65
CA LEU A 151 -3.59 -22.88 9.76
C LEU A 151 -2.20 -23.42 10.17
N PRO A 152 -1.98 -24.77 10.29
CA PRO A 152 -0.67 -25.30 10.68
C PRO A 152 0.46 -24.97 9.69
N HIS A 153 0.14 -24.58 8.47
CA HIS A 153 1.10 -24.27 7.39
C HIS A 153 1.41 -22.77 7.31
N ILE A 154 0.91 -21.95 8.25
CA ILE A 154 1.27 -20.53 8.39
C ILE A 154 2.43 -20.40 9.36
N GLY A 155 3.48 -19.70 8.94
CA GLY A 155 4.62 -19.38 9.80
C GLY A 155 5.83 -18.94 8.99
N TYR A 156 6.23 -17.69 9.13
CA TYR A 156 7.38 -17.11 8.41
C TYR A 156 8.71 -17.88 8.62
N GLY A 157 8.81 -18.67 9.68
CA GLY A 157 9.96 -19.54 9.92
C GLY A 157 10.12 -20.66 8.88
N THR A 158 9.11 -20.94 8.05
CA THR A 158 9.21 -21.90 6.94
C THR A 158 9.94 -21.35 5.73
N ILE A 159 10.13 -20.01 5.64
CA ILE A 159 10.75 -19.34 4.50
C ILE A 159 12.26 -19.27 4.68
N SER A 160 13.00 -19.72 3.67
CA SER A 160 14.44 -19.53 3.54
C SER A 160 14.77 -18.79 2.25
N VAL A 161 15.65 -17.78 2.34
CA VAL A 161 16.14 -17.00 1.19
C VAL A 161 17.65 -17.01 1.18
N ASP A 162 18.24 -17.69 0.20
CA ASP A 162 19.70 -17.74 -0.04
C ASP A 162 20.01 -17.10 -1.40
N GLY A 163 20.63 -15.92 -1.37
CA GLY A 163 20.76 -15.10 -2.58
C GLY A 163 19.40 -14.80 -3.18
N THR A 164 19.14 -15.26 -4.39
CA THR A 164 17.86 -15.17 -5.11
C THR A 164 17.08 -16.48 -5.09
N THR A 165 17.54 -17.49 -4.35
CA THR A 165 16.84 -18.77 -4.21
C THR A 165 15.91 -18.74 -2.99
N VAL A 166 14.63 -18.96 -3.19
CA VAL A 166 13.60 -19.03 -2.13
C VAL A 166 13.15 -20.49 -1.97
N THR A 167 13.03 -20.94 -0.73
CA THR A 167 12.56 -22.29 -0.38
C THR A 167 11.55 -22.20 0.75
N LEU A 168 10.43 -22.89 0.63
CA LEU A 168 9.48 -23.12 1.70
C LEU A 168 9.69 -24.51 2.27
N SER A 169 10.07 -24.62 3.55
CA SER A 169 10.32 -25.93 4.18
C SER A 169 9.05 -26.74 4.42
N ASP A 170 7.90 -26.09 4.41
CA ASP A 170 6.58 -26.72 4.39
C ASP A 170 5.97 -26.60 2.98
N PRO A 171 5.69 -27.72 2.29
CA PRO A 171 5.22 -27.72 0.92
C PRO A 171 3.77 -27.20 0.74
N GLU A 172 3.01 -27.05 1.83
CA GLU A 172 1.65 -26.51 1.81
C GLU A 172 1.59 -25.01 2.15
N THR A 173 2.71 -24.42 2.55
CA THR A 173 2.81 -22.97 2.77
C THR A 173 2.68 -22.22 1.44
N MET A 174 1.90 -21.14 1.44
CA MET A 174 1.75 -20.24 0.29
C MET A 174 2.03 -18.78 0.72
N LEU A 175 2.70 -18.03 -0.14
CA LEU A 175 3.02 -16.61 0.08
C LEU A 175 1.95 -15.70 -0.52
N ASP A 176 1.67 -14.61 0.19
CA ASP A 176 0.88 -13.47 -0.27
C ASP A 176 1.59 -12.17 0.14
N LEU A 177 1.93 -11.34 -0.84
CA LEU A 177 2.64 -10.06 -0.60
C LEU A 177 1.67 -8.87 -0.47
N GLY A 178 0.35 -9.09 -0.40
CA GLY A 178 -0.67 -8.04 -0.43
C GLY A 178 -0.48 -6.93 0.61
N GLY A 179 0.09 -7.24 1.79
CA GLY A 179 0.32 -6.29 2.86
C GLY A 179 1.66 -5.52 2.80
N ILE A 180 2.46 -5.67 1.71
CA ILE A 180 3.77 -5.01 1.59
C ILE A 180 4.12 -4.63 0.15
N ALA A 181 3.53 -5.32 -0.84
CA ALA A 181 3.93 -5.18 -2.24
C ALA A 181 3.74 -3.76 -2.76
N LYS A 182 2.62 -3.10 -2.43
CA LYS A 182 2.33 -1.74 -2.90
C LYS A 182 3.34 -0.73 -2.37
N GLY A 183 3.69 -0.84 -1.09
CA GLY A 183 4.71 -0.02 -0.46
C GLY A 183 6.09 -0.21 -1.10
N PHE A 184 6.51 -1.46 -1.27
CA PHE A 184 7.79 -1.79 -1.90
C PHE A 184 7.88 -1.28 -3.35
N ILE A 185 6.82 -1.45 -4.12
CA ILE A 185 6.72 -0.96 -5.50
C ILE A 185 6.79 0.58 -5.51
N THR A 186 6.07 1.24 -4.61
CA THR A 186 6.07 2.69 -4.50
C THR A 186 7.48 3.23 -4.22
N ASP A 187 8.23 2.64 -3.28
CA ASP A 187 9.62 3.03 -2.99
C ASP A 187 10.53 2.83 -4.22
N ASP A 188 10.35 1.76 -4.99
CA ASP A 188 11.08 1.52 -6.25
C ASP A 188 10.76 2.57 -7.32
N LEU A 189 9.48 2.91 -7.52
CA LEU A 189 9.06 3.95 -8.46
C LEU A 189 9.59 5.33 -8.06
N VAL A 190 9.60 5.66 -6.77
CA VAL A 190 10.17 6.90 -6.23
C VAL A 190 11.68 6.98 -6.50
N SER A 191 12.39 5.85 -6.34
CA SER A 191 13.81 5.78 -6.72
C SER A 191 14.03 6.07 -8.19
N MET A 192 13.22 5.47 -9.08
CA MET A 192 13.28 5.74 -10.52
C MET A 192 13.03 7.21 -10.86
N LEU A 193 12.06 7.85 -10.19
CA LEU A 193 11.79 9.29 -10.39
C LEU A 193 12.98 10.14 -9.96
N ARG A 194 13.58 9.86 -8.80
CA ARG A 194 14.77 10.57 -8.30
C ARG A 194 15.97 10.39 -9.24
N ASP A 195 16.20 9.18 -9.72
CA ASP A 195 17.28 8.86 -10.66
C ASP A 195 17.09 9.59 -12.02
N ALA A 196 15.84 9.83 -12.41
CA ALA A 196 15.48 10.62 -13.59
C ALA A 196 15.53 12.14 -13.36
N GLY A 197 15.87 12.61 -12.14
CA GLY A 197 15.94 14.02 -11.77
C GLY A 197 14.57 14.70 -11.61
N CYS A 198 13.51 13.93 -11.39
CA CYS A 198 12.18 14.49 -11.11
C CYS A 198 12.14 15.01 -9.67
N GLU A 199 11.54 16.17 -9.47
CA GLU A 199 11.49 16.84 -8.16
C GLU A 199 10.14 16.67 -7.47
N ASN A 200 9.03 16.65 -8.23
CA ASN A 200 7.69 16.65 -7.71
C ASN A 200 6.86 15.53 -8.33
N ALA A 201 6.23 14.72 -7.47
CA ALA A 201 5.36 13.64 -7.89
C ALA A 201 4.29 13.30 -6.84
N SER A 202 3.21 12.69 -7.29
CA SER A 202 2.19 12.03 -6.49
C SER A 202 1.90 10.65 -7.07
N LEU A 203 2.10 9.61 -6.29
CA LEU A 203 1.83 8.22 -6.65
C LEU A 203 0.74 7.68 -5.73
N SER A 204 -0.25 6.98 -6.29
CA SER A 204 -1.28 6.29 -5.52
C SER A 204 -1.46 4.88 -6.08
N LEU A 205 -1.17 3.88 -5.28
CA LEU A 205 -1.30 2.47 -5.60
C LEU A 205 -2.38 1.85 -4.69
N GLY A 206 -3.66 1.99 -5.10
CA GLY A 206 -4.77 1.44 -4.34
C GLY A 206 -4.83 1.94 -2.89
N GLY A 207 -4.72 3.27 -2.70
CA GLY A 207 -4.76 3.90 -1.37
C GLY A 207 -3.41 3.99 -0.65
N ASN A 208 -2.35 3.31 -1.12
CA ASN A 208 -0.98 3.59 -0.73
C ASN A 208 -0.53 4.85 -1.50
N VAL A 209 -0.39 5.97 -0.82
CA VAL A 209 -0.06 7.26 -1.42
C VAL A 209 1.36 7.65 -1.05
N TYR A 210 2.16 8.07 -2.03
CA TYR A 210 3.46 8.73 -1.83
C TYR A 210 3.46 10.08 -2.51
N VAL A 211 3.98 11.09 -1.82
CA VAL A 211 4.19 12.42 -2.40
C VAL A 211 5.67 12.78 -2.31
N MET A 212 6.23 13.23 -3.43
CA MET A 212 7.62 13.65 -3.57
C MET A 212 7.69 15.16 -3.77
N GLY A 213 8.62 15.81 -3.07
CA GLY A 213 8.87 17.23 -3.17
C GLY A 213 7.67 18.10 -2.77
N GLU A 214 7.44 19.16 -3.53
CA GLU A 214 6.32 20.11 -3.35
C GLU A 214 5.14 19.73 -4.26
N SER A 215 3.96 20.19 -3.89
CA SER A 215 2.81 20.13 -4.79
C SER A 215 3.07 20.97 -6.06
N TYR A 216 2.30 20.73 -7.10
CA TYR A 216 2.50 21.46 -8.37
C TYR A 216 2.20 22.97 -8.26
N ASP A 217 1.65 23.42 -7.13
CA ASP A 217 1.44 24.85 -6.79
C ASP A 217 2.59 25.43 -5.92
N GLY A 218 3.60 24.63 -5.56
CA GLY A 218 4.78 25.04 -4.81
C GLY A 218 4.62 24.99 -3.28
N ASP A 219 3.52 24.43 -2.76
CA ASP A 219 3.27 24.22 -1.35
C ASP A 219 3.57 22.77 -0.92
N ALA A 220 3.53 22.48 0.38
CA ALA A 220 3.52 21.09 0.84
C ALA A 220 2.25 20.38 0.34
N TRP A 221 2.37 19.11 -0.03
CA TRP A 221 1.20 18.28 -0.31
C TRP A 221 0.30 18.20 0.92
N ASN A 222 -1.01 18.23 0.72
CA ASN A 222 -1.97 17.94 1.77
C ASN A 222 -2.69 16.64 1.44
N VAL A 223 -2.29 15.54 2.08
CA VAL A 223 -2.80 14.20 1.78
C VAL A 223 -3.98 13.91 2.69
N GLY A 224 -5.11 13.54 2.09
CA GLY A 224 -6.35 13.18 2.80
C GLY A 224 -6.33 11.74 3.27
N VAL A 225 -6.95 11.49 4.44
CA VAL A 225 -7.31 10.16 4.93
C VAL A 225 -8.79 9.95 4.67
N GLN A 226 -9.13 8.90 3.95
CA GLN A 226 -10.53 8.55 3.67
C GLN A 226 -11.27 8.24 4.96
N ASP A 227 -12.51 8.69 5.06
CA ASP A 227 -13.43 8.30 6.13
C ASP A 227 -13.81 6.82 5.94
N PRO A 228 -13.49 5.93 6.91
CA PRO A 228 -13.77 4.50 6.78
C PRO A 228 -15.27 4.16 6.69
N ASN A 229 -16.14 5.03 7.21
CA ASN A 229 -17.60 4.85 7.20
C ASN A 229 -18.30 5.77 6.18
N GLY A 230 -17.51 6.60 5.48
CA GLY A 230 -18.00 7.50 4.43
C GLY A 230 -18.00 6.86 3.04
N THR A 231 -18.21 7.72 2.04
CA THR A 231 -17.99 7.34 0.64
C THR A 231 -16.52 7.48 0.26
N ALA A 232 -16.11 6.98 -0.91
CA ALA A 232 -14.74 7.08 -1.40
C ALA A 232 -14.20 8.53 -1.51
N ASN A 233 -15.07 9.55 -1.45
CA ASN A 233 -14.68 10.96 -1.51
C ASN A 233 -14.74 11.67 -0.15
N ASP A 234 -15.21 11.00 0.89
CA ASP A 234 -15.29 11.59 2.22
C ASP A 234 -13.95 11.46 2.93
N VAL A 235 -13.49 12.55 3.53
CA VAL A 235 -12.18 12.66 4.17
C VAL A 235 -12.38 12.98 5.64
N ILE A 236 -11.86 12.13 6.53
CA ILE A 236 -11.94 12.32 7.99
C ILE A 236 -10.79 13.19 8.52
N ALA A 237 -9.63 13.13 7.88
CA ALA A 237 -8.46 13.91 8.26
C ALA A 237 -7.57 14.22 7.05
N SER A 238 -6.65 15.17 7.24
CA SER A 238 -5.57 15.40 6.28
C SER A 238 -4.25 15.66 7.00
N ILE A 239 -3.13 15.43 6.32
CA ILE A 239 -1.79 15.67 6.86
C ILE A 239 -0.91 16.35 5.80
N PRO A 240 -0.13 17.39 6.17
CA PRO A 240 0.89 17.93 5.29
C PRO A 240 2.01 16.91 5.12
N ALA A 241 2.44 16.70 3.88
CA ALA A 241 3.47 15.73 3.54
C ALA A 241 4.42 16.29 2.48
N ARG A 242 5.69 15.89 2.57
CA ARG A 242 6.75 16.12 1.59
C ARG A 242 7.70 14.92 1.67
N ASP A 243 8.05 14.30 0.55
CA ASP A 243 8.90 13.11 0.51
C ASP A 243 8.44 12.02 1.49
N ALA A 244 7.14 11.74 1.50
CA ALA A 244 6.55 10.85 2.48
C ALA A 244 5.40 10.02 1.87
N SER A 245 5.20 8.87 2.46
CA SER A 245 4.09 7.96 2.21
C SER A 245 2.97 8.14 3.23
N LEU A 246 1.73 8.01 2.82
CA LEU A 246 0.56 7.82 3.67
C LEU A 246 -0.15 6.54 3.22
N VAL A 247 -0.17 5.55 4.10
CA VAL A 247 -0.80 4.24 3.83
C VAL A 247 -1.88 3.96 4.85
N THR A 248 -3.00 3.47 4.40
CA THR A 248 -4.14 3.11 5.26
C THR A 248 -4.51 1.64 5.05
N SER A 249 -4.70 0.92 6.16
CA SER A 249 -5.36 -0.37 6.22
C SER A 249 -6.73 -0.21 6.87
N GLY A 250 -7.77 -0.78 6.27
CA GLY A 250 -9.14 -0.58 6.77
C GLY A 250 -10.12 -1.65 6.29
N LEU A 251 -11.31 -1.64 6.89
CA LEU A 251 -12.38 -2.63 6.66
C LEU A 251 -13.00 -2.53 5.26
N TYR A 252 -12.94 -1.37 4.63
CA TYR A 252 -13.76 -1.00 3.47
C TYR A 252 -13.14 -1.37 2.11
N GLU A 253 -11.86 -1.76 2.05
CA GLU A 253 -11.18 -1.98 0.77
C GLU A 253 -11.68 -3.23 0.04
N ARG A 254 -11.70 -4.38 0.73
CA ARG A 254 -12.18 -5.67 0.20
C ARG A 254 -12.96 -6.38 1.29
N SER A 255 -14.27 -6.31 1.24
CA SER A 255 -15.14 -6.90 2.25
C SER A 255 -16.47 -7.36 1.64
N PHE A 256 -17.12 -8.29 2.32
CA PHE A 256 -18.48 -8.72 2.03
C PHE A 256 -19.22 -9.06 3.32
N GLU A 257 -20.53 -9.01 3.28
CA GLU A 257 -21.39 -9.40 4.41
C GLU A 257 -22.10 -10.72 4.12
N GLU A 258 -22.00 -11.65 5.05
CA GLU A 258 -22.77 -12.91 5.01
C GLU A 258 -23.45 -13.15 6.36
N ASN A 259 -24.77 -13.34 6.35
CA ASN A 259 -25.61 -13.58 7.56
C ASN A 259 -25.45 -12.53 8.68
N GLY A 260 -25.22 -11.26 8.32
CA GLY A 260 -25.02 -10.16 9.27
C GLY A 260 -23.60 -10.10 9.87
N VAL A 261 -22.65 -10.85 9.31
CA VAL A 261 -21.24 -10.82 9.70
C VAL A 261 -20.43 -10.21 8.56
N LEU A 262 -19.65 -9.17 8.86
CA LEU A 262 -18.73 -8.55 7.91
C LEU A 262 -17.42 -9.36 7.86
N TYR A 263 -17.04 -9.79 6.67
CA TYR A 263 -15.76 -10.42 6.36
C TYR A 263 -14.92 -9.51 5.49
N TYR A 264 -13.64 -9.34 5.83
CA TYR A 264 -12.70 -8.46 5.12
C TYR A 264 -11.31 -9.09 5.03
N HIS A 265 -10.50 -8.59 4.13
CA HIS A 265 -9.29 -9.23 3.65
C HIS A 265 -8.10 -9.25 4.63
N ILE A 266 -8.14 -8.50 5.74
CA ILE A 266 -7.07 -8.49 6.75
C ILE A 266 -7.31 -9.64 7.72
N LEU A 267 -6.60 -10.74 7.50
CA LEU A 267 -6.76 -11.98 8.26
C LEU A 267 -5.77 -12.06 9.43
N ASP A 268 -6.24 -12.57 10.57
CA ASP A 268 -5.37 -12.94 11.68
C ASP A 268 -4.66 -14.28 11.37
N PRO A 269 -3.32 -14.32 11.32
CA PRO A 269 -2.57 -15.55 11.06
C PRO A 269 -2.82 -16.68 12.05
N LYS A 270 -3.31 -16.36 13.26
CA LYS A 270 -3.60 -17.35 14.30
C LYS A 270 -4.94 -18.05 14.12
N THR A 271 -5.89 -17.37 13.50
CA THR A 271 -7.26 -17.88 13.37
C THR A 271 -7.65 -18.19 11.93
N GLY A 272 -7.02 -17.51 10.95
CA GLY A 272 -7.36 -17.60 9.52
C GLY A 272 -8.66 -16.89 9.15
N TYR A 273 -9.26 -16.17 10.09
CA TYR A 273 -10.43 -15.32 9.89
C TYR A 273 -10.03 -13.85 9.87
N PRO A 274 -10.92 -12.94 9.37
CA PRO A 274 -10.75 -11.52 9.57
C PRO A 274 -10.46 -11.19 11.03
N VAL A 275 -9.44 -10.36 11.28
CA VAL A 275 -9.06 -10.01 12.64
C VAL A 275 -10.23 -9.37 13.39
N GLN A 276 -10.40 -9.71 14.65
CA GLN A 276 -11.34 -9.01 15.51
C GLN A 276 -10.63 -7.83 16.13
N THR A 277 -10.93 -6.64 15.65
CA THR A 277 -10.32 -5.37 16.09
C THR A 277 -11.41 -4.34 16.36
N ASP A 278 -11.11 -3.36 17.19
CA ASP A 278 -11.91 -2.17 17.46
C ASP A 278 -11.59 -1.01 16.50
N LEU A 279 -10.72 -1.25 15.49
CA LEU A 279 -10.37 -0.26 14.48
C LEU A 279 -11.19 -0.42 13.21
N ALA A 280 -11.72 0.68 12.68
CA ALA A 280 -12.25 0.79 11.33
C ALA A 280 -11.13 1.05 10.31
N SER A 281 -10.10 1.84 10.69
CA SER A 281 -8.90 2.05 9.86
C SER A 281 -7.67 2.44 10.70
N ALA A 282 -6.49 2.15 10.15
CA ALA A 282 -5.19 2.56 10.66
C ALA A 282 -4.38 3.17 9.52
N SER A 283 -4.05 4.46 9.64
CA SER A 283 -3.26 5.22 8.68
C SER A 283 -1.88 5.53 9.25
N ILE A 284 -0.84 5.36 8.43
CA ILE A 284 0.55 5.67 8.79
C ILE A 284 1.13 6.62 7.74
N LYS A 285 1.74 7.71 8.22
CA LYS A 285 2.70 8.50 7.43
C LYS A 285 4.11 8.09 7.82
N SER A 286 4.96 7.84 6.83
CA SER A 286 6.36 7.41 6.97
C SER A 286 7.19 7.86 5.78
N ASP A 287 8.52 7.88 5.92
CA ASP A 287 9.45 8.18 4.82
C ASP A 287 9.52 7.02 3.82
N SER A 288 9.37 5.76 4.28
CA SER A 288 9.33 4.55 3.46
C SER A 288 7.90 4.08 3.27
N SER A 289 7.50 3.91 2.02
CA SER A 289 6.19 3.36 1.69
C SER A 289 6.09 1.87 2.05
N THR A 290 7.20 1.14 1.98
CA THR A 290 7.29 -0.26 2.44
C THR A 290 7.00 -0.39 3.93
N ASP A 291 7.61 0.48 4.77
CA ASP A 291 7.31 0.55 6.20
C ASP A 291 5.83 0.89 6.43
N GLY A 292 5.33 1.91 5.72
CA GLY A 292 3.92 2.33 5.82
C GLY A 292 2.94 1.20 5.52
N ASP A 293 3.15 0.43 4.44
CA ASP A 293 2.27 -0.67 4.01
C ASP A 293 2.26 -1.80 5.06
N ALA A 294 3.45 -2.24 5.50
CA ALA A 294 3.56 -3.31 6.50
C ALA A 294 3.00 -2.88 7.87
N TYR A 295 3.37 -1.69 8.35
CA TYR A 295 2.96 -1.24 9.68
C TYR A 295 1.48 -0.81 9.76
N SER A 296 0.86 -0.29 8.69
CA SER A 296 -0.59 -0.04 8.70
C SER A 296 -1.37 -1.33 8.94
N THR A 297 -0.95 -2.43 8.35
CA THR A 297 -1.51 -3.77 8.58
C THR A 297 -1.23 -4.25 10.01
N ILE A 298 0.00 -4.07 10.52
CA ILE A 298 0.36 -4.44 11.91
C ILE A 298 -0.50 -3.67 12.91
N LEU A 299 -0.66 -2.35 12.74
CA LEU A 299 -1.48 -1.54 13.65
C LEU A 299 -2.93 -2.00 13.65
N PHE A 300 -3.48 -2.27 12.47
CA PHE A 300 -4.84 -2.75 12.34
C PHE A 300 -5.05 -4.10 13.04
N LEU A 301 -4.06 -5.00 12.93
CA LEU A 301 -4.07 -6.31 13.60
C LEU A 301 -3.89 -6.22 15.12
N LEU A 302 -3.22 -5.18 15.63
CA LEU A 302 -3.00 -4.95 17.06
C LEU A 302 -4.26 -4.43 17.78
N GLY A 303 -5.13 -3.69 17.09
CA GLY A 303 -6.21 -2.93 17.71
C GLY A 303 -5.72 -1.61 18.33
N HIS A 304 -6.67 -0.76 18.77
CA HIS A 304 -6.45 0.65 19.09
C HIS A 304 -5.31 0.89 20.10
N ASP A 305 -5.41 0.33 21.31
CA ASP A 305 -4.48 0.68 22.39
C ASP A 305 -3.06 0.22 22.12
N ALA A 306 -2.89 -1.03 21.67
CA ALA A 306 -1.57 -1.59 21.36
C ALA A 306 -0.93 -0.93 20.11
N ALA A 307 -1.75 -0.55 19.13
CA ALA A 307 -1.29 0.20 17.96
C ALA A 307 -0.80 1.60 18.36
N LEU A 308 -1.55 2.31 19.22
CA LEU A 308 -1.18 3.64 19.72
C LEU A 308 0.10 3.60 20.55
N ASP A 309 0.26 2.60 21.42
CA ASP A 309 1.48 2.39 22.20
C ASP A 309 2.70 2.16 21.30
N LEU A 310 2.55 1.35 20.23
CA LEU A 310 3.62 1.07 19.29
C LEU A 310 4.07 2.36 18.59
N VAL A 311 3.15 3.12 17.99
CA VAL A 311 3.52 4.31 17.21
C VAL A 311 4.00 5.48 18.10
N ASN A 312 3.54 5.57 19.33
CA ASN A 312 4.05 6.56 20.29
C ASN A 312 5.48 6.21 20.75
N GLY A 313 5.90 4.97 20.63
CA GLY A 313 7.26 4.50 20.92
C GLY A 313 8.22 4.59 19.72
N ASP A 314 7.74 4.89 18.51
CA ASP A 314 8.54 4.89 17.28
C ASP A 314 8.38 6.19 16.49
N SER A 315 9.39 7.04 16.56
CA SER A 315 9.40 8.36 15.92
C SER A 315 9.47 8.35 14.38
N ARG A 316 9.55 7.17 13.76
CA ARG A 316 9.51 7.04 12.29
C ARG A 316 8.11 7.27 11.73
N PHE A 317 7.08 7.22 12.58
CA PHE A 317 5.68 7.18 12.17
C PHE A 317 4.86 8.31 12.77
N ASP A 318 4.06 8.94 11.92
CA ASP A 318 2.84 9.65 12.33
C ASP A 318 1.66 8.72 12.04
N ALA A 319 0.78 8.47 12.99
CA ALA A 319 -0.36 7.58 12.80
C ALA A 319 -1.70 8.24 13.15
N LEU A 320 -2.75 7.85 12.43
CA LEU A 320 -4.14 8.14 12.73
C LEU A 320 -4.90 6.82 12.79
N LEU A 321 -5.53 6.56 13.91
CA LEU A 321 -6.40 5.39 14.15
C LEU A 321 -7.84 5.87 14.22
N VAL A 322 -8.72 5.22 13.49
CA VAL A 322 -10.18 5.47 13.56
C VAL A 322 -10.83 4.20 14.08
N ASP A 323 -11.58 4.31 15.17
CA ASP A 323 -12.27 3.18 15.78
C ASP A 323 -13.66 2.92 15.13
N ASP A 324 -14.34 1.88 15.59
CA ASP A 324 -15.67 1.48 15.14
C ASP A 324 -16.79 2.45 15.57
N ALA A 325 -16.48 3.40 16.46
CA ALA A 325 -17.35 4.48 16.91
C ALA A 325 -17.04 5.83 16.22
N ASP A 326 -16.25 5.84 15.14
CA ASP A 326 -15.81 7.03 14.41
C ASP A 326 -14.91 8.00 15.20
N VAL A 327 -14.31 7.54 16.29
CA VAL A 327 -13.36 8.36 17.04
C VAL A 327 -11.99 8.26 16.41
N ALA A 328 -11.46 9.40 15.96
CA ALA A 328 -10.13 9.51 15.38
C ALA A 328 -9.11 9.87 16.45
N THR A 329 -8.10 9.01 16.64
CA THR A 329 -6.99 9.20 17.58
C THR A 329 -5.68 9.25 16.82
N GLN A 330 -4.82 10.24 17.09
CA GLN A 330 -3.51 10.34 16.44
C GLN A 330 -2.35 10.10 17.40
N SER A 331 -1.21 9.64 16.88
CA SER A 331 0.02 9.47 17.66
C SER A 331 0.57 10.79 18.18
N ASN A 332 1.37 10.72 19.24
CA ASN A 332 1.94 11.88 19.89
C ASN A 332 2.84 12.71 18.95
N GLY A 333 2.57 14.01 18.85
CA GLY A 333 3.34 14.92 18.00
C GLY A 333 2.97 14.88 16.52
N SER A 334 2.05 14.01 16.13
CA SER A 334 1.53 13.93 14.78
C SER A 334 0.79 15.21 14.35
N GLN A 335 0.78 15.48 13.05
CA GLN A 335 0.22 16.71 12.47
C GLN A 335 -1.06 16.46 11.67
N PHE A 336 -1.77 15.37 11.94
CA PHE A 336 -3.07 15.18 11.32
C PHE A 336 -4.06 16.27 11.74
N LYS A 337 -4.71 16.83 10.75
CA LYS A 337 -5.82 17.75 10.94
C LYS A 337 -7.11 16.94 10.77
N ILE A 338 -7.74 16.60 11.91
CA ILE A 338 -9.04 15.90 11.93
C ILE A 338 -10.11 16.92 11.50
N LEU A 339 -10.95 16.55 10.53
CA LEU A 339 -11.90 17.47 9.89
C LEU A 339 -13.30 17.38 10.50
N ASN A 340 -13.68 16.21 11.04
CA ASN A 340 -14.97 15.96 11.68
C ASN A 340 -14.72 15.53 13.13
N ALA A 341 -14.49 16.49 14.02
CA ALA A 341 -14.40 16.29 15.44
C ALA A 341 -15.60 16.95 16.15
#